data_33ed3f12b20b8bd83e22f22c78317136
#
_entry.id   33ed3f12b20b8bd83e22f22c78317136
#
_cell.length_a   1.000
_cell.length_b   1.000
_cell.length_c   1.000
_cell.angle_alpha   90.00
_cell.angle_beta   90.00
_cell.angle_gamma   90.00
#
_symmetry.space_group_name_H-M   'P 1'
#
loop_
_entity.id
_entity.type
_entity.pdbx_description
1 polymer ?
#
loop_
_entity_poly.entity_id
_entity_poly.type
_entity_poly.pdbx_seq_one_letter_code
_entity_poly.pdbx_strand_id
1 'polypeptide(L)'
;LCLLESGCGESELAVNAKNHFGSKCHETWNGDTYTMDDDTRDECFRKYKNIEQSWIDHSDFLTSRPRYAGLFSIPTTDYKAWAKGLKAAGYATNPQYANMLIKIIEEEELYKFDRSIKRPGTPPTITAEEFAQSVATQDHPNTTNYRNREEMRNGIICIETMPGDSFEKIAGYYGIKLKKLLQYHDKSSSTLDPCHLVFLKKKKSKAARGYEF
;
A
#
# COMPACT_ATOMS: atom_id res chain seq x y z
N LEU A 1 -1.59 3.61 -14.89
CA LEU A 1 -0.62 2.50 -14.80
C LEU A 1 -1.23 1.18 -15.28
N CYS A 2 -2.25 0.64 -14.62
CA CYS A 2 -2.83 -0.67 -14.92
C CYS A 2 -3.14 -0.87 -16.41
N LEU A 3 -3.78 0.11 -17.07
CA LEU A 3 -4.11 0.02 -18.50
C LEU A 3 -2.86 -0.19 -19.38
N LEU A 4 -1.77 0.49 -19.05
CA LEU A 4 -0.50 0.39 -19.79
C LEU A 4 0.20 -0.94 -19.52
N GLU A 5 0.28 -1.34 -18.25
CA GLU A 5 1.05 -2.51 -17.81
C GLU A 5 0.35 -3.83 -18.18
N SER A 6 -0.97 -3.85 -18.20
CA SER A 6 -1.75 -5.06 -18.42
C SER A 6 -2.41 -5.17 -19.79
N GLY A 7 -2.17 -4.20 -20.70
CA GLY A 7 -2.90 -4.16 -21.96
C GLY A 7 -4.41 -4.11 -21.73
N CYS A 8 -4.88 -3.17 -20.91
CA CYS A 8 -6.30 -3.05 -20.50
C CYS A 8 -6.86 -4.28 -19.75
N GLY A 9 -5.99 -5.08 -19.13
CA GLY A 9 -6.39 -6.29 -18.40
C GLY A 9 -6.43 -7.55 -19.26
N GLU A 10 -6.04 -7.47 -20.52
CA GLU A 10 -6.08 -8.59 -21.48
C GLU A 10 -4.74 -9.33 -21.61
N SER A 11 -3.65 -8.82 -20.99
CA SER A 11 -2.37 -9.51 -21.03
C SER A 11 -2.46 -10.91 -20.39
N GLU A 12 -1.63 -11.83 -20.84
CA GLU A 12 -1.54 -13.20 -20.30
C GLU A 12 -1.40 -13.18 -18.77
N LEU A 13 -0.55 -12.30 -18.26
CA LEU A 13 -0.28 -12.16 -16.84
C LEU A 13 -1.50 -11.63 -16.06
N ALA A 14 -2.23 -10.68 -16.64
CA ALA A 14 -3.47 -10.16 -16.03
C ALA A 14 -4.57 -11.23 -16.00
N VAL A 15 -4.72 -12.01 -17.06
CA VAL A 15 -5.78 -13.01 -17.18
C VAL A 15 -5.48 -14.22 -16.29
N ASN A 16 -4.26 -14.80 -16.37
CA ASN A 16 -3.92 -16.08 -15.75
C ASN A 16 -3.40 -15.95 -14.32
N ALA A 17 -2.73 -14.84 -14.00
CA ALA A 17 -2.15 -14.59 -12.69
C ALA A 17 -2.85 -13.47 -11.89
N LYS A 18 -3.86 -12.78 -12.46
CA LYS A 18 -4.51 -11.60 -11.88
C LYS A 18 -3.50 -10.49 -11.55
N ASN A 19 -2.36 -10.49 -12.23
CA ASN A 19 -1.26 -9.58 -12.02
C ASN A 19 -1.29 -8.47 -13.07
N HIS A 20 -1.88 -7.35 -12.70
CA HIS A 20 -2.15 -6.22 -13.60
C HIS A 20 -0.99 -5.22 -13.70
N PHE A 21 0.08 -5.42 -12.95
CA PHE A 21 1.22 -4.49 -12.91
C PHE A 21 2.56 -5.15 -13.21
N GLY A 22 2.57 -6.40 -13.66
CA GLY A 22 3.80 -7.11 -13.95
C GLY A 22 4.69 -7.32 -12.72
N SER A 23 4.10 -7.46 -11.54
CA SER A 23 4.87 -7.63 -10.30
C SER A 23 5.65 -8.94 -10.33
N LYS A 24 6.99 -8.83 -10.35
CA LYS A 24 7.91 -9.98 -10.32
C LYS A 24 8.03 -10.55 -8.91
N CYS A 25 8.33 -11.85 -8.81
CA CYS A 25 8.69 -12.44 -7.53
C CYS A 25 9.99 -11.80 -7.03
N HIS A 26 10.03 -11.52 -5.73
CA HIS A 26 11.25 -11.15 -5.02
C HIS A 26 11.43 -12.13 -3.87
N GLU A 27 12.58 -12.14 -3.23
CA GLU A 27 12.93 -13.07 -2.14
C GLU A 27 11.90 -13.09 -0.99
N THR A 28 11.17 -11.99 -0.81
CA THR A 28 10.14 -11.85 0.24
C THR A 28 8.75 -12.32 -0.18
N TRP A 29 8.55 -12.73 -1.45
CA TRP A 29 7.24 -13.20 -1.91
C TRP A 29 6.98 -14.64 -1.48
N ASN A 30 5.90 -14.87 -0.73
CA ASN A 30 5.48 -16.19 -0.24
C ASN A 30 4.11 -16.64 -0.79
N GLY A 31 3.59 -15.93 -1.79
CA GLY A 31 2.33 -16.27 -2.46
C GLY A 31 2.52 -17.19 -3.65
N ASP A 32 1.43 -17.48 -4.35
CA ASP A 32 1.44 -18.25 -5.59
C ASP A 32 2.25 -17.53 -6.68
N THR A 33 2.80 -18.30 -7.61
CA THR A 33 3.66 -17.79 -8.68
C THR A 33 3.13 -18.17 -10.05
N TYR A 34 3.51 -17.39 -11.05
CA TYR A 34 3.27 -17.63 -12.46
C TYR A 34 4.57 -17.42 -13.20
N THR A 35 4.94 -18.38 -14.06
CA THR A 35 6.18 -18.32 -14.83
C THR A 35 5.87 -18.03 -16.29
N MET A 36 6.54 -17.04 -16.86
CA MET A 36 6.46 -16.72 -18.28
C MET A 36 7.77 -16.08 -18.75
N ASP A 37 8.00 -16.12 -20.04
CA ASP A 37 9.13 -15.44 -20.67
C ASP A 37 8.87 -13.94 -20.74
N ASP A 38 9.84 -13.12 -20.27
CA ASP A 38 9.82 -11.65 -20.31
C ASP A 38 11.23 -11.16 -20.66
N ASP A 39 11.85 -10.30 -19.84
CA ASP A 39 13.25 -9.88 -20.02
C ASP A 39 14.22 -11.06 -19.97
N THR A 40 13.86 -12.07 -19.20
CA THR A 40 14.54 -13.34 -19.10
C THR A 40 13.59 -14.50 -19.36
N ARG A 41 14.15 -15.66 -19.77
CA ARG A 41 13.38 -16.88 -19.91
C ARG A 41 12.95 -17.40 -18.53
N ASP A 42 11.72 -17.96 -18.46
CA ASP A 42 11.16 -18.55 -17.23
C ASP A 42 11.13 -17.57 -16.04
N GLU A 43 10.80 -16.30 -16.30
CA GLU A 43 10.78 -15.30 -15.24
C GLU A 43 9.59 -15.50 -14.30
N CYS A 44 9.83 -15.30 -13.00
CA CYS A 44 8.82 -15.49 -11.96
C CYS A 44 8.01 -14.23 -11.72
N PHE A 45 6.70 -14.34 -11.86
CA PHE A 45 5.72 -13.29 -11.53
C PHE A 45 4.83 -13.72 -10.38
N ARG A 46 4.38 -12.73 -9.59
CA ARG A 46 3.41 -12.94 -8.53
C ARG A 46 2.06 -13.34 -9.12
N LYS A 47 1.41 -14.32 -8.50
CA LYS A 47 0.05 -14.72 -8.85
C LYS A 47 -0.88 -14.39 -7.69
N TYR A 48 -1.96 -13.69 -8.00
CA TYR A 48 -2.94 -13.24 -7.02
C TYR A 48 -4.25 -14.02 -7.13
N LYS A 49 -4.99 -14.10 -6.03
CA LYS A 49 -6.31 -14.76 -6.00
C LYS A 49 -7.37 -13.93 -6.73
N ASN A 50 -7.24 -12.61 -6.71
CA ASN A 50 -8.12 -11.66 -7.38
C ASN A 50 -7.36 -10.41 -7.82
N ILE A 51 -8.01 -9.59 -8.63
CA ILE A 51 -7.47 -8.34 -9.19
C ILE A 51 -7.15 -7.34 -8.09
N GLU A 52 -7.99 -7.25 -7.05
CA GLU A 52 -7.85 -6.29 -5.94
C GLU A 52 -6.52 -6.49 -5.20
N GLN A 53 -6.10 -7.74 -4.98
CA GLN A 53 -4.80 -8.03 -4.36
C GLN A 53 -3.63 -7.50 -5.18
N SER A 54 -3.70 -7.56 -6.51
CA SER A 54 -2.68 -6.96 -7.37
C SER A 54 -2.60 -5.43 -7.22
N TRP A 55 -3.74 -4.77 -7.05
CA TRP A 55 -3.81 -3.32 -6.84
C TRP A 55 -3.27 -2.91 -5.47
N ILE A 56 -3.62 -3.67 -4.43
CA ILE A 56 -3.10 -3.44 -3.08
C ILE A 56 -1.59 -3.61 -3.06
N ASP A 57 -1.08 -4.72 -3.60
CA ASP A 57 0.36 -5.01 -3.65
C ASP A 57 1.15 -3.95 -4.42
N HIS A 58 0.58 -3.46 -5.54
CA HIS A 58 1.20 -2.36 -6.29
C HIS A 58 1.20 -1.04 -5.50
N SER A 59 0.15 -0.75 -4.76
CA SER A 59 0.08 0.44 -3.90
C SER A 59 1.13 0.35 -2.77
N ASP A 60 1.27 -0.82 -2.16
CA ASP A 60 2.28 -1.10 -1.15
C ASP A 60 3.70 -0.99 -1.73
N PHE A 61 3.90 -1.47 -2.95
CA PHE A 61 5.17 -1.33 -3.67
C PHE A 61 5.58 0.13 -3.84
N LEU A 62 4.66 1.02 -4.20
CA LEU A 62 4.97 2.44 -4.38
C LEU A 62 5.17 3.15 -3.04
N THR A 63 4.32 2.87 -2.04
CA THR A 63 4.35 3.57 -0.75
C THR A 63 5.51 3.15 0.14
N SER A 64 5.94 1.88 0.05
CA SER A 64 7.01 1.34 0.90
C SER A 64 8.42 1.69 0.45
N ARG A 65 8.61 2.17 -0.78
CA ARG A 65 9.95 2.40 -1.35
C ARG A 65 10.34 3.87 -1.33
N PRO A 66 11.45 4.25 -0.66
CA PRO A 66 11.88 5.65 -0.50
C PRO A 66 12.03 6.42 -1.82
N ARG A 67 12.42 5.73 -2.91
CA ARG A 67 12.59 6.37 -4.23
C ARG A 67 11.30 6.94 -4.80
N TYR A 68 10.14 6.45 -4.36
CA TYR A 68 8.82 6.94 -4.79
C TYR A 68 8.20 7.93 -3.80
N ALA A 69 8.79 8.13 -2.62
CA ALA A 69 8.20 8.97 -1.57
C ALA A 69 7.86 10.38 -2.04
N GLY A 70 8.71 10.97 -2.89
CA GLY A 70 8.48 12.32 -3.46
C GLY A 70 7.23 12.42 -4.34
N LEU A 71 6.70 11.31 -4.87
CA LEU A 71 5.48 11.31 -5.69
C LEU A 71 4.25 11.68 -4.87
N PHE A 72 4.22 11.29 -3.60
CA PHE A 72 3.07 11.50 -2.72
C PHE A 72 2.90 12.95 -2.25
N SER A 73 3.89 13.81 -2.50
CA SER A 73 3.79 15.26 -2.32
C SER A 73 3.20 15.99 -3.53
N ILE A 74 3.10 15.30 -4.68
CA ILE A 74 2.53 15.86 -5.91
C ILE A 74 0.99 15.87 -5.77
N PRO A 75 0.30 16.98 -6.12
CA PRO A 75 -1.15 16.99 -6.13
C PRO A 75 -1.74 15.85 -6.96
N THR A 76 -2.76 15.17 -6.45
CA THR A 76 -3.39 14.02 -7.13
C THR A 76 -3.95 14.39 -8.50
N THR A 77 -4.29 15.66 -8.72
CA THR A 77 -4.77 16.20 -10.00
C THR A 77 -3.66 16.50 -10.98
N ASP A 78 -2.39 16.50 -10.57
CA ASP A 78 -1.24 16.71 -11.46
C ASP A 78 -0.67 15.38 -11.97
N TYR A 79 -1.49 14.67 -12.75
CA TYR A 79 -1.09 13.40 -13.36
C TYR A 79 0.15 13.50 -14.24
N LYS A 80 0.43 14.70 -14.83
CA LYS A 80 1.63 14.91 -15.65
C LYS A 80 2.91 14.91 -14.82
N ALA A 81 2.89 15.58 -13.67
CA ALA A 81 4.00 15.53 -12.73
C ALA A 81 4.18 14.12 -12.16
N TRP A 82 3.08 13.42 -11.86
CA TRP A 82 3.10 12.01 -11.41
C TRP A 82 3.77 11.09 -12.44
N ALA A 83 3.35 11.15 -13.70
CA ALA A 83 3.91 10.31 -14.77
C ALA A 83 5.41 10.56 -14.96
N LYS A 84 5.83 11.82 -14.97
CA LYS A 84 7.23 12.22 -15.05
C LYS A 84 8.03 11.78 -13.83
N GLY A 85 7.46 11.93 -12.64
CA GLY A 85 8.05 11.51 -11.38
C GLY A 85 8.27 10.00 -11.30
N LEU A 86 7.31 9.19 -11.73
CA LEU A 86 7.45 7.73 -11.84
C LEU A 86 8.64 7.35 -12.75
N LYS A 87 8.74 7.98 -13.92
CA LYS A 87 9.86 7.75 -14.84
C LYS A 87 11.18 8.17 -14.20
N ALA A 88 11.25 9.34 -13.56
CA ALA A 88 12.44 9.83 -12.89
C ALA A 88 12.87 8.94 -11.71
N ALA A 89 11.91 8.36 -10.98
CA ALA A 89 12.14 7.41 -9.91
C ALA A 89 12.55 6.00 -10.41
N GLY A 90 12.68 5.81 -11.72
CA GLY A 90 13.11 4.53 -12.31
C GLY A 90 12.04 3.43 -12.27
N TYR A 91 10.76 3.79 -12.36
CA TYR A 91 9.67 2.81 -12.42
C TYR A 91 9.73 1.96 -13.70
N ALA A 92 10.07 2.57 -14.83
CA ALA A 92 10.23 1.89 -16.10
C ALA A 92 11.52 2.34 -16.81
N THR A 93 12.10 1.45 -17.62
CA THR A 93 13.32 1.72 -18.42
C THR A 93 13.01 2.53 -19.67
N ASN A 94 11.84 2.34 -20.27
CA ASN A 94 11.42 3.01 -21.50
C ASN A 94 11.46 4.54 -21.35
N PRO A 95 12.23 5.29 -22.19
CA PRO A 95 12.32 6.75 -22.11
C PRO A 95 10.99 7.46 -22.39
N GLN A 96 10.08 6.83 -23.13
CA GLN A 96 8.76 7.37 -23.47
C GLN A 96 7.67 7.04 -22.44
N TYR A 97 8.00 6.34 -21.35
CA TYR A 97 7.03 5.85 -20.38
C TYR A 97 6.09 6.94 -19.85
N ALA A 98 6.63 8.07 -19.44
CA ALA A 98 5.83 9.19 -18.95
C ALA A 98 4.84 9.72 -20.01
N ASN A 99 5.30 9.84 -21.27
CA ASN A 99 4.47 10.31 -22.37
C ASN A 99 3.36 9.30 -22.70
N MET A 100 3.66 8.00 -22.65
CA MET A 100 2.66 6.94 -22.87
C MET A 100 1.57 6.98 -21.79
N LEU A 101 1.95 7.15 -20.52
CA LEU A 101 0.99 7.31 -19.42
C LEU A 101 0.12 8.55 -19.60
N ILE A 102 0.73 9.70 -19.90
CA ILE A 102 0.01 10.96 -20.10
C ILE A 102 -0.98 10.81 -21.24
N LYS A 103 -0.55 10.22 -22.35
CA LYS A 103 -1.40 9.97 -23.51
C LYS A 103 -2.63 9.14 -23.15
N ILE A 104 -2.48 8.00 -22.48
CA ILE A 104 -3.61 7.16 -22.05
C ILE A 104 -4.55 7.94 -21.11
N ILE A 105 -4.00 8.68 -20.15
CA ILE A 105 -4.80 9.46 -19.20
C ILE A 105 -5.63 10.50 -19.93
N GLU A 106 -5.08 11.12 -20.98
CA GLU A 106 -5.76 12.15 -21.78
C GLU A 106 -6.76 11.54 -22.75
N GLU A 107 -6.42 10.47 -23.47
CA GLU A 107 -7.30 9.79 -24.42
C GLU A 107 -8.52 9.16 -23.73
N GLU A 108 -8.33 8.54 -22.57
CA GLU A 108 -9.39 7.91 -21.77
C GLU A 108 -10.03 8.90 -20.77
N GLU A 109 -9.64 10.17 -20.80
CA GLU A 109 -10.12 11.23 -19.93
C GLU A 109 -10.07 10.89 -18.41
N LEU A 110 -9.11 10.03 -17.98
CA LEU A 110 -9.03 9.51 -16.62
C LEU A 110 -8.82 10.61 -15.56
N TYR A 111 -8.23 11.73 -15.93
CA TYR A 111 -8.06 12.91 -15.07
C TYR A 111 -9.38 13.46 -14.52
N LYS A 112 -10.52 13.12 -15.11
CA LYS A 112 -11.84 13.53 -14.62
C LYS A 112 -12.18 12.86 -13.28
N PHE A 113 -11.69 11.66 -13.05
CA PHE A 113 -11.92 10.93 -11.80
C PHE A 113 -11.19 11.56 -10.63
N ASP A 114 -10.01 12.14 -10.83
CA ASP A 114 -9.26 12.82 -9.76
C ASP A 114 -9.98 14.07 -9.22
N ARG A 115 -10.78 14.73 -10.06
CA ARG A 115 -11.56 15.92 -9.70
C ARG A 115 -12.84 15.58 -8.94
N SER A 116 -13.39 14.39 -9.13
CA SER A 116 -14.67 13.97 -8.55
C SER A 116 -14.51 13.36 -7.16
N ILE A 117 -13.31 12.97 -6.76
CA ILE A 117 -13.05 12.42 -5.43
C ILE A 117 -12.91 13.58 -4.43
N LYS A 118 -14.04 14.10 -3.96
CA LYS A 118 -14.07 14.76 -2.63
C LYS A 118 -13.80 13.66 -1.61
N ARG A 119 -12.54 13.41 -1.30
CA ARG A 119 -12.18 12.54 -0.17
C ARG A 119 -12.72 13.22 1.09
N PRO A 120 -13.62 12.58 1.87
CA PRO A 120 -13.94 13.09 3.19
C PRO A 120 -12.63 13.12 3.98
N GLY A 121 -12.17 14.30 4.37
CA GLY A 121 -10.96 14.45 5.18
C GLY A 121 -9.64 14.64 4.41
N THR A 122 -9.65 15.06 3.13
CA THR A 122 -8.42 15.56 2.51
C THR A 122 -8.03 16.86 3.23
N PRO A 123 -6.89 16.89 3.95
CA PRO A 123 -6.41 18.16 4.51
C PRO A 123 -6.20 19.16 3.37
N PRO A 124 -6.39 20.46 3.59
CA PRO A 124 -6.07 21.47 2.60
C PRO A 124 -4.63 21.29 2.17
N THR A 125 -4.36 21.50 0.89
CA THR A 125 -3.01 21.43 0.31
C THR A 125 -2.15 22.44 1.06
N ILE A 126 -1.41 21.98 2.04
CA ILE A 126 -0.44 22.78 2.77
C ILE A 126 0.87 22.76 2.01
N THR A 127 1.54 23.90 1.93
CA THR A 127 2.88 24.00 1.33
C THR A 127 3.88 23.15 2.15
N ALA A 128 5.01 22.81 1.55
CA ALA A 128 6.06 22.05 2.25
C ALA A 128 6.52 22.75 3.55
N GLU A 129 6.47 24.09 3.58
CA GLU A 129 6.80 24.90 4.76
C GLU A 129 5.71 24.84 5.83
N GLU A 130 4.45 24.87 5.44
CA GLU A 130 3.30 24.70 6.35
C GLU A 130 3.26 23.26 6.91
N PHE A 131 3.63 22.26 6.11
CA PHE A 131 3.77 20.88 6.58
C PHE A 131 4.90 20.74 7.61
N ALA A 132 6.08 21.33 7.37
CA ALA A 132 7.20 21.30 8.30
C ALA A 132 6.87 22.00 9.63
N GLN A 133 6.12 23.10 9.59
CA GLN A 133 5.64 23.78 10.80
C GLN A 133 4.52 23.01 11.53
N SER A 134 3.65 22.32 10.80
CA SER A 134 2.57 21.53 11.40
C SER A 134 3.08 20.29 12.14
N VAL A 135 4.18 19.68 11.65
CA VAL A 135 4.83 18.55 12.32
C VAL A 135 5.50 18.94 13.64
N ALA A 136 5.90 20.22 13.78
CA ALA A 136 6.58 20.71 14.98
C ALA A 136 5.63 21.12 16.13
N THR A 137 4.32 21.28 15.89
CA THR A 137 3.41 21.92 16.86
C THR A 137 2.04 21.27 17.09
N GLN A 138 1.76 20.07 16.56
CA GLN A 138 0.43 19.47 16.76
C GLN A 138 0.48 18.08 17.38
N ASP A 139 0.04 18.00 18.62
CA ASP A 139 -0.76 16.89 19.15
C ASP A 139 -2.00 16.76 18.25
N HIS A 140 -2.03 15.76 17.36
CA HIS A 140 -3.17 15.53 16.48
C HIS A 140 -4.36 14.94 17.26
N PRO A 141 -5.48 15.65 17.42
CA PRO A 141 -6.62 15.15 18.18
C PRO A 141 -7.37 13.99 17.49
N ASN A 142 -7.00 13.61 16.27
CA ASN A 142 -7.75 12.60 15.49
C ASN A 142 -6.99 11.29 15.21
N THR A 143 -5.72 11.17 15.64
CA THR A 143 -4.92 9.95 15.50
C THR A 143 -5.21 8.88 16.56
N THR A 144 -5.95 9.25 17.61
CA THR A 144 -6.18 8.38 18.78
C THR A 144 -7.45 7.54 18.73
N ASN A 145 -8.30 7.66 17.70
CA ASN A 145 -9.48 6.79 17.62
C ASN A 145 -9.16 5.49 16.89
N TYR A 146 -8.49 4.58 17.59
CA TYR A 146 -8.13 3.26 17.07
C TYR A 146 -9.33 2.42 16.64
N ARG A 147 -10.55 2.67 17.17
CA ARG A 147 -11.76 1.95 16.79
C ARG A 147 -12.11 2.10 15.32
N ASN A 148 -11.82 3.22 14.71
CA ASN A 148 -12.08 3.44 13.27
C ASN A 148 -11.09 2.68 12.37
N ARG A 149 -10.05 2.06 12.95
CA ARG A 149 -9.00 1.29 12.27
C ARG A 149 -8.99 -0.18 12.71
N GLU A 150 -10.05 -0.61 13.41
CA GLU A 150 -10.21 -2.00 13.81
C GLU A 150 -10.57 -2.86 12.61
N GLU A 151 -9.82 -3.91 12.38
CA GLU A 151 -10.12 -4.98 11.45
C GLU A 151 -10.20 -6.31 12.16
N MET A 152 -11.03 -7.22 11.65
CA MET A 152 -11.08 -8.57 12.18
C MET A 152 -10.34 -9.53 11.25
N ARG A 153 -9.22 -10.10 11.72
CA ARG A 153 -8.46 -11.12 11.01
C ARG A 153 -8.37 -12.40 11.82
N ASN A 154 -8.78 -13.52 11.25
CA ASN A 154 -8.82 -14.82 11.91
C ASN A 154 -9.57 -14.81 13.26
N GLY A 155 -10.64 -14.03 13.37
CA GLY A 155 -11.43 -13.89 14.61
C GLY A 155 -10.74 -13.09 15.72
N ILE A 156 -9.70 -12.33 15.39
CA ILE A 156 -8.98 -11.46 16.32
C ILE A 156 -9.04 -10.03 15.78
N ILE A 157 -9.41 -9.09 16.64
CA ILE A 157 -9.34 -7.65 16.31
C ILE A 157 -7.88 -7.26 16.20
N CYS A 158 -7.52 -6.62 15.09
CA CYS A 158 -6.23 -6.01 14.84
C CYS A 158 -6.40 -4.56 14.42
N ILE A 159 -5.32 -3.79 14.59
CA ILE A 159 -5.24 -2.37 14.28
C ILE A 159 -4.13 -2.19 13.25
N GLU A 160 -4.42 -1.53 12.15
CA GLU A 160 -3.39 -1.04 11.24
C GLU A 160 -2.75 0.20 11.82
N THR A 161 -1.41 0.19 11.93
CA THR A 161 -0.66 1.29 12.55
C THR A 161 -0.38 2.41 11.57
N MET A 162 -0.41 3.63 12.08
CA MET A 162 -0.06 4.86 11.36
C MET A 162 1.22 5.49 11.94
N PRO A 163 1.88 6.40 11.21
CA PRO A 163 2.99 7.18 11.75
C PRO A 163 2.58 7.86 13.06
N GLY A 164 3.40 7.69 14.10
CA GLY A 164 3.14 8.23 15.43
C GLY A 164 2.41 7.29 16.38
N ASP A 165 1.95 6.11 15.94
CA ASP A 165 1.46 5.06 16.82
C ASP A 165 2.62 4.36 17.56
N SER A 166 2.30 3.84 18.74
CA SER A 166 3.20 2.98 19.48
C SER A 166 2.43 1.90 20.22
N PHE A 167 3.10 0.82 20.61
CA PHE A 167 2.48 -0.23 21.43
C PHE A 167 1.94 0.33 22.74
N GLU A 168 2.60 1.33 23.34
CA GLU A 168 2.13 1.99 24.57
C GLU A 168 0.79 2.70 24.37
N LYS A 169 0.67 3.49 23.28
CA LYS A 169 -0.56 4.23 22.97
C LYS A 169 -1.72 3.27 22.70
N ILE A 170 -1.49 2.23 21.91
CA ILE A 170 -2.50 1.21 21.62
C ILE A 170 -2.87 0.43 22.88
N ALA A 171 -1.88 0.00 23.67
CA ALA A 171 -2.11 -0.71 24.92
C ALA A 171 -2.93 0.13 25.92
N GLY A 172 -2.58 1.42 26.06
CA GLY A 172 -3.32 2.36 26.90
C GLY A 172 -4.77 2.55 26.46
N TYR A 173 -5.00 2.73 25.16
CA TYR A 173 -6.34 2.90 24.58
C TYR A 173 -7.27 1.70 24.84
N TYR A 174 -6.74 0.46 24.68
CA TYR A 174 -7.53 -0.76 24.85
C TYR A 174 -7.46 -1.33 26.28
N GLY A 175 -6.78 -0.66 27.21
CA GLY A 175 -6.62 -1.17 28.59
C GLY A 175 -5.83 -2.47 28.67
N ILE A 176 -4.94 -2.74 27.72
CA ILE A 176 -4.10 -3.94 27.67
C ILE A 176 -2.75 -3.61 28.28
N LYS A 177 -2.22 -4.47 29.17
CA LYS A 177 -0.86 -4.29 29.70
C LYS A 177 0.14 -4.33 28.55
N LEU A 178 1.01 -3.33 28.40
CA LEU A 178 2.02 -3.22 27.34
C LEU A 178 2.82 -4.53 27.16
N LYS A 179 3.35 -5.08 28.25
CA LYS A 179 4.08 -6.35 28.25
C LYS A 179 3.30 -7.49 27.59
N LYS A 180 1.98 -7.53 27.82
CA LYS A 180 1.09 -8.55 27.24
C LYS A 180 0.86 -8.32 25.76
N LEU A 181 0.71 -7.06 25.33
CA LEU A 181 0.56 -6.71 23.92
C LEU A 181 1.84 -7.04 23.13
N LEU A 182 3.01 -6.71 23.67
CA LEU A 182 4.31 -7.06 23.08
C LEU A 182 4.50 -8.58 22.93
N GLN A 183 4.07 -9.36 23.92
CA GLN A 183 4.11 -10.84 23.86
C GLN A 183 3.23 -11.41 22.74
N TYR A 184 2.14 -10.73 22.34
CA TYR A 184 1.31 -11.19 21.22
C TYR A 184 2.01 -11.03 19.87
N HIS A 185 3.08 -10.24 19.83
CA HIS A 185 3.83 -9.89 18.62
C HIS A 185 5.27 -10.41 18.63
N ASP A 186 5.67 -11.18 19.65
CA ASP A 186 7.04 -11.66 19.85
C ASP A 186 8.07 -10.51 19.77
N LYS A 187 7.68 -9.31 20.27
CA LYS A 187 8.49 -8.11 20.29
C LYS A 187 9.03 -7.82 21.68
N SER A 188 10.29 -7.40 21.74
CA SER A 188 10.95 -6.91 22.96
C SER A 188 11.01 -5.38 23.02
N SER A 189 10.70 -4.70 21.93
CA SER A 189 10.74 -3.24 21.78
C SER A 189 9.34 -2.69 21.51
N SER A 190 9.07 -1.48 22.00
CA SER A 190 7.80 -0.76 21.82
C SER A 190 7.70 -0.01 20.47
N THR A 191 8.74 -0.03 19.65
CA THR A 191 8.72 0.62 18.33
C THR A 191 7.83 -0.13 17.36
N LEU A 192 6.99 0.63 16.67
CA LEU A 192 6.09 0.14 15.62
C LEU A 192 6.51 0.76 14.29
N ASP A 193 6.61 -0.09 13.27
CA ASP A 193 6.72 0.38 11.90
C ASP A 193 5.32 0.78 11.40
N PRO A 194 5.20 1.83 10.58
CA PRO A 194 3.94 2.18 9.91
C PRO A 194 3.41 1.01 9.08
N CYS A 195 2.07 0.90 8.95
CA CYS A 195 1.38 -0.17 8.23
C CYS A 195 1.59 -1.57 8.84
N HIS A 196 1.94 -1.65 10.11
CA HIS A 196 2.01 -2.91 10.84
C HIS A 196 0.66 -3.26 11.46
N LEU A 197 0.29 -4.53 11.45
CA LEU A 197 -0.94 -4.99 12.10
C LEU A 197 -0.67 -5.36 13.56
N VAL A 198 -1.27 -4.62 14.48
CA VAL A 198 -1.21 -4.92 15.92
C VAL A 198 -2.44 -5.72 16.34
N PHE A 199 -2.25 -6.99 16.68
CA PHE A 199 -3.29 -7.87 17.16
C PHE A 199 -3.54 -7.66 18.67
N LEU A 200 -4.79 -7.44 19.05
CA LEU A 200 -5.17 -7.16 20.45
C LEU A 200 -5.28 -8.42 21.32
N LYS A 201 -5.15 -9.61 20.73
CA LYS A 201 -5.14 -10.91 21.43
C LYS A 201 -4.06 -11.81 20.83
N LYS A 202 -3.63 -12.82 21.59
CA LYS A 202 -2.68 -13.82 21.11
C LYS A 202 -3.23 -14.55 19.88
N LYS A 203 -2.44 -14.65 18.83
CA LYS A 203 -2.75 -15.44 17.64
C LYS A 203 -2.95 -16.90 18.05
N LYS A 204 -4.00 -17.57 17.55
CA LYS A 204 -4.19 -19.00 17.74
C LYS A 204 -3.09 -19.74 16.98
N SER A 205 -2.41 -20.68 17.60
CA SER A 205 -1.30 -21.44 17.00
C SER A 205 -1.73 -22.47 15.96
N LYS A 206 -3.04 -22.67 15.75
CA LYS A 206 -3.60 -23.53 14.69
C LYS A 206 -4.77 -22.81 14.06
N ALA A 207 -4.83 -22.82 12.71
CA ALA A 207 -6.03 -22.49 11.99
C ALA A 207 -7.18 -23.36 12.53
N ALA A 208 -8.36 -22.76 12.73
CA ALA A 208 -9.54 -23.56 13.08
C ALA A 208 -9.69 -24.64 12.00
N ARG A 209 -9.73 -25.92 12.40
CA ARG A 209 -10.05 -27.02 11.49
C ARG A 209 -11.40 -26.70 10.83
N GLY A 210 -11.41 -26.48 9.54
CA GLY A 210 -12.66 -26.23 8.80
C GLY A 210 -12.53 -25.46 7.50
N TYR A 211 -11.35 -25.18 6.99
CA TYR A 211 -11.16 -24.71 5.61
C TYR A 211 -10.04 -25.53 4.97
N GLU A 212 -10.40 -26.75 4.55
CA GLU A 212 -9.76 -27.45 3.45
C GLU A 212 -10.36 -26.87 2.16
N PHE A 213 -9.51 -26.17 1.39
CA PHE A 213 -9.70 -25.95 -0.06
C PHE A 213 -8.34 -26.02 -0.71
#